data_efc038bfd228d2583eaba9abd6260073
#
_entry.id   efc038bfd228d2583eaba9abd6260073
#
_cell.length_a   1.000
_cell.length_b   1.000
_cell.length_c   1.000
_cell.angle_alpha   90.00
_cell.angle_beta   90.00
_cell.angle_gamma   90.00
#
_symmetry.space_group_name_H-M   'P 1'
#
loop_
_entity.id
_entity.type
_entity.pdbx_description
1 polymer ?
#
loop_
_entity_poly.entity_id
_entity_poly.type
_entity_poly.pdbx_seq_one_letter_code
_entity_poly.pdbx_strand_id
1 'polypeptide(L)'
;KKHVDKVYFARVKGTLKEGIEARFQAGLTLKDGTPVRPAELVIEKKWNDAGEDLCEARLTIHEGKFHQVKRMFEAEGGEVIYLKRLSMGPLALDEALATGEYRALTEDEIRALKERTLTSQNCVSNDENLSDTQNNTPPEINWNTVDAVLFDLDGTLVDSMWMWKAIDVEFLKRYGYDCPEDLQKVIEGMSFSETAIYFKERFQLPMTLDAIKAIWI
;
A
#
# COMPACT_ATOMS: atom_id res chain seq x y z
N LYS A 1 2.28 8.24 -10.90
CA LYS A 1 1.68 7.84 -9.59
C LYS A 1 1.57 9.10 -8.72
N LYS A 2 0.68 10.05 -9.05
CA LYS A 2 0.67 11.35 -8.38
C LYS A 2 -0.56 11.46 -7.48
N HIS A 3 -0.31 11.66 -6.17
CA HIS A 3 -1.20 12.32 -5.22
C HIS A 3 -2.66 11.84 -5.22
N VAL A 4 -2.88 10.53 -5.17
CA VAL A 4 -4.21 9.98 -4.95
C VAL A 4 -4.38 9.79 -3.44
N ASP A 5 -5.35 10.49 -2.87
CA ASP A 5 -5.69 10.37 -1.48
C ASP A 5 -6.18 8.95 -1.19
N LYS A 6 -5.70 8.41 -0.10
CA LYS A 6 -6.12 7.11 0.41
C LYS A 6 -6.54 7.28 1.84
N VAL A 7 -7.80 6.97 2.12
CA VAL A 7 -8.33 7.04 3.47
C VAL A 7 -8.37 5.64 4.06
N TYR A 8 -7.82 5.51 5.25
CA TYR A 8 -7.77 4.26 5.99
C TYR A 8 -8.48 4.40 7.33
N PHE A 9 -9.17 3.36 7.73
CA PHE A 9 -9.55 3.12 9.11
C PHE A 9 -8.51 2.18 9.71
N ALA A 10 -8.00 2.54 10.89
CA ALA A 10 -7.04 1.74 11.63
C ALA A 10 -7.50 1.56 13.07
N ARG A 11 -7.39 0.33 13.59
CA ARG A 11 -7.42 0.08 15.04
C ARG A 11 -5.99 -0.14 15.49
N VAL A 12 -5.59 0.64 16.49
CA VAL A 12 -4.21 0.72 16.97
C VAL A 12 -4.16 0.40 18.44
N LYS A 13 -3.22 -0.46 18.82
CA LYS A 13 -2.89 -0.83 20.19
C LYS A 13 -1.61 -0.12 20.60
N GLY A 14 -1.52 0.29 21.86
CA GLY A 14 -0.34 0.91 22.45
C GLY A 14 -0.54 2.38 22.81
N THR A 15 0.35 2.88 23.63
CA THR A 15 0.32 4.28 24.09
C THR A 15 0.92 5.19 23.04
N LEU A 16 0.08 5.86 22.29
CA LEU A 16 0.49 6.82 21.28
C LEU A 16 1.06 8.08 21.92
N LYS A 17 2.11 8.62 21.31
CA LYS A 17 2.74 9.87 21.79
C LYS A 17 1.74 11.04 21.75
N GLU A 18 1.85 11.94 22.71
CA GLU A 18 1.02 13.14 22.75
C GLU A 18 1.23 14.03 21.52
N GLY A 19 0.17 14.62 20.99
CA GLY A 19 0.20 15.46 19.79
C GLY A 19 0.48 14.70 18.50
N ILE A 20 0.15 13.41 18.42
CA ILE A 20 0.37 12.56 17.27
C ILE A 20 -0.25 13.12 15.98
N GLU A 21 -1.45 13.72 16.06
CA GLU A 21 -2.14 14.30 14.90
C GLU A 21 -1.32 15.44 14.28
N ALA A 22 -0.78 16.34 15.12
CA ALA A 22 0.08 17.42 14.65
C ALA A 22 1.38 16.91 13.99
N ARG A 23 1.95 15.83 14.53
CA ARG A 23 3.15 15.21 13.93
C ARG A 23 2.85 14.54 12.60
N PHE A 24 1.72 13.87 12.47
CA PHE A 24 1.30 13.31 11.18
C PHE A 24 1.09 14.43 10.16
N GLN A 25 0.49 15.54 10.57
CA GLN A 25 0.26 16.70 9.70
C GLN A 25 1.57 17.40 9.30
N ALA A 26 2.59 17.38 10.14
CA ALA A 26 3.91 17.92 9.81
C ALA A 26 4.74 16.99 8.89
N GLY A 27 4.36 15.73 8.80
CA GLY A 27 5.15 14.66 8.21
C GLY A 27 6.06 13.99 9.22
N LEU A 28 6.34 12.72 9.01
CA LEU A 28 7.11 11.88 9.92
C LEU A 28 8.39 11.36 9.27
N THR A 29 9.34 10.96 10.10
CA THR A 29 10.44 10.07 9.70
C THR A 29 10.19 8.71 10.34
N LEU A 30 10.12 7.68 9.51
CA LEU A 30 9.92 6.30 9.95
C LEU A 30 11.17 5.78 10.69
N LYS A 31 11.06 4.67 11.41
CA LYS A 31 12.18 4.09 12.19
C LYS A 31 13.43 3.77 11.35
N ASP A 32 13.25 3.48 10.07
CA ASP A 32 14.35 3.22 9.12
C ASP A 32 14.93 4.49 8.46
N GLY A 33 14.53 5.68 8.93
CA GLY A 33 14.98 6.95 8.39
C GLY A 33 14.20 7.43 7.16
N THR A 34 13.20 6.66 6.67
CA THR A 34 12.40 7.07 5.51
C THR A 34 11.48 8.23 5.86
N PRO A 35 11.59 9.41 5.19
CA PRO A 35 10.64 10.49 5.39
C PRO A 35 9.30 10.14 4.76
N VAL A 36 8.19 10.48 5.41
CA VAL A 36 6.84 10.41 4.86
C VAL A 36 6.20 11.79 4.83
N ARG A 37 5.37 12.00 3.81
CA ARG A 37 4.68 13.27 3.60
C ARG A 37 3.67 13.53 4.70
N PRO A 38 3.27 14.81 4.88
CA PRO A 38 2.13 15.18 5.70
C PRO A 38 0.92 14.29 5.44
N ALA A 39 0.26 13.90 6.52
CA ALA A 39 -0.92 13.05 6.50
C ALA A 39 -1.94 13.59 7.51
N GLU A 40 -3.22 13.45 7.21
CA GLU A 40 -4.28 13.86 8.11
C GLU A 40 -4.71 12.68 8.98
N LEU A 41 -4.51 12.81 10.28
CA LEU A 41 -4.91 11.81 11.27
C LEU A 41 -6.04 12.37 12.14
N VAL A 42 -7.10 11.59 12.30
CA VAL A 42 -8.20 11.86 13.22
C VAL A 42 -8.37 10.66 14.14
N ILE A 43 -8.22 10.85 15.43
CA ILE A 43 -8.53 9.83 16.44
C ILE A 43 -10.03 9.88 16.71
N GLU A 44 -10.76 8.85 16.31
CA GLU A 44 -12.21 8.76 16.44
C GLU A 44 -12.63 8.26 17.83
N LYS A 45 -11.85 7.34 18.41
CA LYS A 45 -12.16 6.73 19.71
C LYS A 45 -10.89 6.27 20.41
N LYS A 46 -10.85 6.42 21.74
CA LYS A 46 -9.81 5.85 22.63
C LYS A 46 -10.47 5.08 23.76
N TRP A 47 -9.90 3.93 24.13
CA TRP A 47 -10.32 3.17 25.30
C TRP A 47 -9.16 2.34 25.82
N ASN A 48 -9.30 1.81 27.04
CA ASN A 48 -8.37 0.85 27.60
C ASN A 48 -9.08 -0.50 27.76
N ASP A 49 -8.45 -1.56 27.33
CA ASP A 49 -8.95 -2.92 27.46
C ASP A 49 -7.87 -3.80 28.09
N ALA A 50 -8.20 -4.39 29.24
CA ALA A 50 -7.31 -5.26 30.02
C ALA A 50 -5.90 -4.65 30.29
N GLY A 51 -5.82 -3.32 30.45
CA GLY A 51 -4.57 -2.60 30.69
C GLY A 51 -3.83 -2.17 29.43
N GLU A 52 -4.38 -2.44 28.26
CA GLU A 52 -3.84 -2.03 26.96
C GLU A 52 -4.61 -0.83 26.42
N ASP A 53 -3.87 0.20 26.00
CA ASP A 53 -4.46 1.36 25.32
C ASP A 53 -4.80 1.01 23.88
N LEU A 54 -5.99 1.33 23.47
CA LEU A 54 -6.51 1.10 22.13
C LEU A 54 -7.11 2.39 21.56
N CYS A 55 -7.00 2.57 20.26
CA CYS A 55 -7.73 3.63 19.58
C CYS A 55 -8.22 3.19 18.20
N GLU A 56 -9.26 3.85 17.74
CA GLU A 56 -9.73 3.85 16.36
C GLU A 56 -9.39 5.19 15.73
N ALA A 57 -8.82 5.13 14.55
CA ALA A 57 -8.33 6.31 13.86
C ALA A 57 -8.65 6.25 12.38
N ARG A 58 -8.89 7.42 11.80
CA ARG A 58 -8.96 7.64 10.35
C ARG A 58 -7.71 8.37 9.90
N LEU A 59 -7.05 7.83 8.88
CA LEU A 59 -5.81 8.37 8.33
C LEU A 59 -5.93 8.59 6.83
N THR A 60 -5.69 9.83 6.39
CA THR A 60 -5.59 10.18 4.97
C THR A 60 -4.12 10.37 4.61
N ILE A 61 -3.65 9.60 3.64
CA ILE A 61 -2.30 9.72 3.08
C ILE A 61 -2.36 10.04 1.59
N HIS A 62 -1.34 10.77 1.08
CA HIS A 62 -1.25 11.24 -0.30
C HIS A 62 -0.17 10.52 -1.12
N GLU A 63 0.44 9.50 -0.54
CA GLU A 63 1.48 8.67 -1.16
C GLU A 63 1.20 7.18 -0.82
N GLY A 64 2.06 6.28 -1.27
CA GLY A 64 1.93 4.86 -0.96
C GLY A 64 3.31 4.24 -0.87
N LYS A 65 3.91 4.25 0.32
CA LYS A 65 5.13 3.51 0.62
C LYS A 65 4.75 2.16 1.23
N PHE A 66 5.67 1.24 1.15
CA PHE A 66 5.49 -0.09 1.70
C PHE A 66 5.06 -0.04 3.19
N HIS A 67 3.91 -0.62 3.50
CA HIS A 67 3.29 -0.66 4.84
C HIS A 67 3.24 0.71 5.55
N GLN A 68 3.09 1.79 4.79
CA GLN A 68 3.25 3.15 5.30
C GLN A 68 2.42 3.42 6.53
N VAL A 69 1.13 3.08 6.53
CA VAL A 69 0.23 3.33 7.67
C VAL A 69 0.72 2.62 8.92
N LYS A 70 1.04 1.33 8.83
CA LYS A 70 1.55 0.53 9.96
C LYS A 70 2.84 1.14 10.52
N ARG A 71 3.79 1.46 9.65
CA ARG A 71 5.09 2.04 10.03
C ARG A 71 4.98 3.45 10.62
N MET A 72 4.01 4.25 10.18
CA MET A 72 3.75 5.57 10.76
C MET A 72 3.28 5.46 12.21
N PHE A 73 2.30 4.59 12.48
CA PHE A 73 1.86 4.34 13.85
C PHE A 73 2.95 3.72 14.72
N GLU A 74 3.73 2.80 14.16
CA GLU A 74 4.86 2.17 14.86
C GLU A 74 5.95 3.18 15.26
N ALA A 75 6.22 4.20 14.44
CA ALA A 75 7.14 5.29 14.78
C ALA A 75 6.62 6.14 15.95
N GLU A 76 5.31 6.16 16.16
CA GLU A 76 4.62 6.89 17.21
C GLU A 76 4.21 6.03 18.42
N GLY A 77 4.68 4.78 18.51
CA GLY A 77 4.47 3.91 19.66
C GLY A 77 3.23 3.02 19.58
N GLY A 78 2.53 2.99 18.44
CA GLY A 78 1.35 2.17 18.23
C GLY A 78 1.60 0.97 17.32
N GLU A 79 0.83 -0.08 17.51
CA GLU A 79 0.76 -1.27 16.65
C GLU A 79 -0.61 -1.31 15.96
N VAL A 80 -0.63 -1.32 14.64
CA VAL A 80 -1.88 -1.44 13.87
C VAL A 80 -2.33 -2.89 13.88
N ILE A 81 -3.39 -3.19 14.64
CA ILE A 81 -4.00 -4.53 14.77
C ILE A 81 -5.14 -4.78 13.77
N TYR A 82 -5.71 -3.72 13.18
CA TYR A 82 -6.69 -3.80 12.11
C TYR A 82 -6.53 -2.62 11.18
N LEU A 83 -6.59 -2.86 9.87
CA LEU A 83 -6.46 -1.84 8.83
C LEU A 83 -7.46 -2.12 7.71
N LYS A 84 -8.26 -1.10 7.36
CA LYS A 84 -9.21 -1.15 6.25
C LYS A 84 -9.06 0.11 5.41
N ARG A 85 -8.89 -0.02 4.09
CA ARG A 85 -8.93 1.14 3.19
C ARG A 85 -10.38 1.50 2.92
N LEU A 86 -10.76 2.72 3.24
CA LEU A 86 -12.12 3.24 3.06
C LEU A 86 -12.33 3.88 1.69
N SER A 87 -11.29 4.53 1.15
CA SER A 87 -11.36 5.13 -0.18
C SER A 87 -9.98 5.25 -0.84
N MET A 88 -9.99 5.36 -2.15
CA MET A 88 -8.82 5.66 -2.98
C MET A 88 -9.21 6.65 -4.06
N GLY A 89 -8.81 7.91 -3.91
CA GLY A 89 -9.27 9.01 -4.75
C GLY A 89 -10.79 9.17 -4.65
N PRO A 90 -11.51 9.23 -5.78
CA PRO A 90 -12.96 9.38 -5.78
C PRO A 90 -13.71 8.07 -5.46
N LEU A 91 -13.03 6.93 -5.43
CA LEU A 91 -13.66 5.64 -5.16
C LEU A 91 -13.73 5.38 -3.67
N ALA A 92 -14.93 5.24 -3.13
CA ALA A 92 -15.17 4.76 -1.78
C ALA A 92 -15.42 3.24 -1.80
N LEU A 93 -15.03 2.59 -0.70
CA LEU A 93 -15.38 1.19 -0.48
C LEU A 93 -16.90 1.07 -0.32
N ASP A 94 -17.51 0.18 -1.10
CA ASP A 94 -18.94 -0.08 -1.01
C ASP A 94 -19.21 -0.99 0.21
N GLU A 95 -19.91 -0.45 1.19
CA GLU A 95 -20.20 -1.17 2.44
C GLU A 95 -21.27 -2.29 2.26
N ALA A 96 -21.99 -2.28 1.12
CA ALA A 96 -22.94 -3.32 0.80
C ALA A 96 -22.27 -4.62 0.31
N LEU A 97 -21.00 -4.55 -0.09
CA LEU A 97 -20.25 -5.73 -0.52
C LEU A 97 -19.65 -6.45 0.69
N ALA A 98 -19.91 -7.74 0.77
CA ALA A 98 -19.23 -8.61 1.74
C ALA A 98 -17.75 -8.82 1.35
N THR A 99 -16.95 -9.31 2.30
CA THR A 99 -15.53 -9.61 2.05
C THR A 99 -15.38 -10.63 0.91
N GLY A 100 -14.60 -10.29 -0.10
CA GLY A 100 -14.38 -11.12 -1.30
C GLY A 100 -15.39 -10.89 -2.43
N GLU A 101 -16.43 -10.10 -2.20
CA GLU A 101 -17.37 -9.71 -3.25
C GLU A 101 -16.86 -8.51 -4.05
N TYR A 102 -17.30 -8.41 -5.28
CA TYR A 102 -16.98 -7.32 -6.19
C TYR A 102 -18.18 -6.96 -7.06
N ARG A 103 -18.18 -5.76 -7.59
CA ARG A 103 -19.13 -5.28 -8.61
C ARG A 103 -18.41 -4.43 -9.64
N ALA A 104 -19.04 -4.24 -10.78
CA ALA A 104 -18.59 -3.24 -11.74
C ALA A 104 -18.69 -1.83 -11.15
N LEU A 105 -17.82 -0.92 -11.61
CA LEU A 105 -17.93 0.50 -11.30
C LEU A 105 -19.22 1.07 -11.91
N THR A 106 -19.85 1.98 -11.19
CA THR A 106 -20.98 2.75 -11.71
C THR A 106 -20.50 3.79 -12.73
N GLU A 107 -21.40 4.30 -13.56
CA GLU A 107 -21.08 5.37 -14.52
C GLU A 107 -20.60 6.64 -13.82
N ASP A 108 -21.12 6.95 -12.64
CA ASP A 108 -20.69 8.10 -11.84
C ASP A 108 -19.28 7.92 -11.30
N GLU A 109 -18.92 6.72 -10.82
CA GLU A 109 -17.56 6.38 -10.39
C GLU A 109 -16.56 6.48 -11.55
N ILE A 110 -16.92 5.96 -12.72
CA ILE A 110 -16.09 6.06 -13.94
C ILE A 110 -15.90 7.53 -14.33
N ARG A 111 -16.97 8.33 -14.30
CA ARG A 111 -16.92 9.76 -14.59
C ARG A 111 -16.00 10.50 -13.61
N ALA A 112 -16.14 10.26 -12.32
CA ALA A 112 -15.31 10.88 -11.28
C ALA A 112 -13.81 10.54 -11.44
N LEU A 113 -13.49 9.31 -11.85
CA LEU A 113 -12.12 8.91 -12.16
C LEU A 113 -11.57 9.67 -13.38
N LYS A 114 -12.37 9.84 -14.43
CA LYS A 114 -11.99 10.58 -15.64
C LYS A 114 -11.78 12.08 -15.37
N GLU A 115 -12.70 12.73 -14.66
CA GLU A 115 -12.64 14.16 -14.32
C GLU A 115 -11.40 14.50 -13.50
N ARG A 116 -11.04 13.66 -12.52
CA ARG A 116 -9.82 13.87 -11.72
C ARG A 116 -8.55 13.83 -12.58
N THR A 117 -8.52 13.04 -13.63
CA THR A 117 -7.39 12.98 -14.56
C THR A 117 -7.26 14.29 -15.35
N LEU A 118 -8.37 14.87 -15.76
CA LEU A 118 -8.41 16.13 -16.51
C LEU A 118 -8.00 17.35 -15.66
N THR A 119 -8.43 17.41 -14.40
CA THR A 119 -8.10 18.51 -13.49
C THR A 119 -6.59 18.54 -13.14
N SER A 120 -5.94 17.37 -13.11
CA SER A 120 -4.49 17.27 -12.88
C SER A 120 -3.66 17.81 -14.06
N GLN A 121 -4.23 17.96 -15.25
CA GLN A 121 -3.57 18.49 -16.44
C GLN A 121 -3.63 20.03 -16.51
N ASN A 122 -4.64 20.67 -15.92
CA ASN A 122 -4.83 22.13 -15.98
C ASN A 122 -4.01 22.95 -14.96
N CYS A 123 -3.22 22.30 -14.09
CA CYS A 123 -2.36 23.00 -13.12
C CYS A 123 -0.92 23.24 -13.62
N VAL A 124 -0.64 23.06 -14.91
CA VAL A 124 0.69 23.33 -15.50
C VAL A 124 0.57 24.30 -16.66
N SER A 125 0.17 25.52 -16.36
CA SER A 125 0.39 26.63 -17.28
C SER A 125 0.34 27.96 -16.52
N ASN A 126 1.47 28.34 -15.93
CA ASN A 126 1.94 29.69 -15.72
C ASN A 126 3.29 29.64 -14.98
N ASP A 127 4.34 29.30 -15.70
CA ASP A 127 5.70 29.80 -15.47
C ASP A 127 6.47 29.63 -16.78
N GLU A 128 6.50 30.70 -17.56
CA GLU A 128 7.44 30.87 -18.67
C GLU A 128 8.83 31.08 -18.10
N ASN A 129 9.79 30.35 -18.65
CA ASN A 129 11.24 30.44 -18.55
C ASN A 129 11.90 29.43 -17.60
N LEU A 130 12.28 28.30 -18.18
CA LEU A 130 13.65 27.79 -18.06
C LEU A 130 13.88 26.68 -19.11
N SER A 131 14.96 26.87 -19.86
CA SER A 131 15.48 26.08 -20.97
C SER A 131 15.82 24.61 -20.56
N ASP A 132 15.57 23.73 -21.53
CA ASP A 132 16.23 22.43 -21.77
C ASP A 132 16.46 21.49 -20.59
N THR A 133 15.47 20.62 -20.33
CA THR A 133 15.71 19.24 -19.89
C THR A 133 14.61 18.35 -20.45
N GLN A 134 15.02 17.22 -21.02
CA GLN A 134 14.24 16.25 -21.78
C GLN A 134 12.87 15.93 -21.14
N ASN A 135 11.81 16.22 -21.90
CA ASN A 135 10.41 15.91 -21.61
C ASN A 135 10.21 14.39 -21.44
N ASN A 136 10.23 13.92 -20.19
CA ASN A 136 9.74 12.60 -19.81
C ASN A 136 8.30 12.72 -19.27
N THR A 137 7.44 13.38 -20.03
CA THR A 137 6.00 13.39 -19.75
C THR A 137 5.44 12.02 -20.15
N PRO A 138 4.80 11.27 -19.24
CA PRO A 138 4.12 10.04 -19.62
C PRO A 138 3.09 10.36 -20.71
N PRO A 139 2.89 9.48 -21.70
CA PRO A 139 1.91 9.69 -22.75
C PRO A 139 0.53 9.95 -22.14
N GLU A 140 -0.17 10.93 -22.67
CA GLU A 140 -1.55 11.24 -22.28
C GLU A 140 -2.43 10.02 -22.58
N ILE A 141 -3.15 9.54 -21.55
CA ILE A 141 -4.09 8.43 -21.72
C ILE A 141 -5.37 8.98 -22.34
N ASN A 142 -5.68 8.55 -23.56
CA ASN A 142 -6.97 8.82 -24.19
C ASN A 142 -8.02 7.85 -23.62
N TRP A 143 -8.77 8.31 -22.64
CA TRP A 143 -9.78 7.53 -21.94
C TRP A 143 -10.95 7.05 -22.83
N ASN A 144 -11.15 7.67 -24.01
CA ASN A 144 -12.16 7.22 -24.97
C ASN A 144 -11.76 5.93 -25.71
N THR A 145 -10.48 5.54 -25.60
CA THR A 145 -9.93 4.31 -26.21
C THR A 145 -9.54 3.28 -25.15
N VAL A 146 -9.90 3.50 -23.88
CA VAL A 146 -9.62 2.57 -22.79
C VAL A 146 -10.81 1.63 -22.62
N ASP A 147 -10.64 0.36 -22.98
CA ASP A 147 -11.65 -0.68 -22.85
C ASP A 147 -11.63 -1.33 -21.45
N ALA A 148 -10.51 -1.26 -20.74
CA ALA A 148 -10.37 -1.85 -19.39
C ALA A 148 -9.35 -1.10 -18.55
N VAL A 149 -9.56 -1.09 -17.23
CA VAL A 149 -8.57 -0.63 -16.24
C VAL A 149 -8.24 -1.80 -15.33
N LEU A 150 -6.96 -2.18 -15.31
CA LEU A 150 -6.46 -3.26 -14.46
C LEU A 150 -5.84 -2.63 -13.20
N PHE A 151 -6.28 -3.11 -12.05
CA PHE A 151 -5.69 -2.76 -10.76
C PHE A 151 -4.85 -3.94 -10.27
N ASP A 152 -3.65 -3.63 -9.81
CA ASP A 152 -2.86 -4.59 -9.06
C ASP A 152 -3.57 -4.90 -7.73
N LEU A 153 -3.68 -6.18 -7.38
CA LEU A 153 -4.41 -6.63 -6.19
C LEU A 153 -3.53 -6.53 -4.94
N ASP A 154 -2.34 -7.15 -5.01
CA ASP A 154 -1.47 -7.35 -3.86
C ASP A 154 -0.70 -6.08 -3.48
N GLY A 155 -0.85 -5.63 -2.24
CA GLY A 155 -0.24 -4.38 -1.78
C GLY A 155 -0.86 -3.11 -2.39
N THR A 156 -1.81 -3.24 -3.32
CA THR A 156 -2.51 -2.12 -3.96
C THR A 156 -3.96 -2.04 -3.51
N LEU A 157 -4.75 -3.06 -3.74
CA LEU A 157 -6.15 -3.15 -3.31
C LEU A 157 -6.29 -3.88 -1.98
N VAL A 158 -5.42 -4.87 -1.73
CA VAL A 158 -5.40 -5.69 -0.52
C VAL A 158 -4.01 -5.61 0.11
N ASP A 159 -3.93 -5.46 1.44
CA ASP A 159 -2.67 -5.61 2.19
C ASP A 159 -2.42 -7.11 2.42
N SER A 160 -1.92 -7.77 1.38
CA SER A 160 -1.60 -9.21 1.36
C SER A 160 -0.12 -9.50 1.58
N MET A 161 0.72 -8.47 1.68
CA MET A 161 2.19 -8.65 1.74
C MET A 161 2.67 -9.46 2.94
N TRP A 162 1.94 -9.41 4.07
CA TRP A 162 2.23 -10.26 5.23
C TRP A 162 2.03 -11.74 4.94
N MET A 163 1.06 -12.07 4.08
CA MET A 163 0.74 -13.46 3.70
C MET A 163 1.88 -14.04 2.84
N TRP A 164 2.38 -13.29 1.87
CA TRP A 164 3.52 -13.70 1.05
C TRP A 164 4.75 -13.97 1.90
N LYS A 165 5.06 -13.05 2.83
CA LYS A 165 6.15 -13.27 3.79
C LYS A 165 5.94 -14.52 4.64
N ALA A 166 4.73 -14.78 5.11
CA ALA A 166 4.43 -15.97 5.90
C ALA A 166 4.60 -17.26 5.09
N ILE A 167 4.17 -17.27 3.83
CA ILE A 167 4.36 -18.40 2.90
C ILE A 167 5.86 -18.67 2.70
N ASP A 168 6.65 -17.64 2.46
CA ASP A 168 8.09 -17.78 2.24
C ASP A 168 8.80 -18.31 3.49
N VAL A 169 8.46 -17.80 4.66
CA VAL A 169 9.00 -18.29 5.94
C VAL A 169 8.65 -19.75 6.16
N GLU A 170 7.39 -20.13 5.96
CA GLU A 170 6.94 -21.51 6.14
C GLU A 170 7.58 -22.45 5.12
N PHE A 171 7.64 -22.01 3.86
CA PHE A 171 8.28 -22.78 2.78
C PHE A 171 9.75 -23.03 3.10
N LEU A 172 10.54 -22.01 3.39
CA LEU A 172 11.97 -22.15 3.67
C LEU A 172 12.21 -23.02 4.90
N LYS A 173 11.40 -22.86 5.94
CA LYS A 173 11.49 -23.67 7.16
C LYS A 173 11.29 -25.16 6.90
N ARG A 174 10.41 -25.55 5.98
CA ARG A 174 10.19 -26.96 5.60
C ARG A 174 11.44 -27.61 5.02
N TYR A 175 12.33 -26.80 4.42
CA TYR A 175 13.58 -27.26 3.81
C TYR A 175 14.82 -26.98 4.67
N GLY A 176 14.60 -26.54 5.94
CA GLY A 176 15.69 -26.34 6.90
C GLY A 176 16.42 -25.00 6.77
N TYR A 177 15.82 -24.03 6.10
CA TYR A 177 16.38 -22.68 5.93
C TYR A 177 15.65 -21.65 6.78
N ASP A 178 16.40 -20.72 7.35
CA ASP A 178 15.84 -19.51 7.91
C ASP A 178 15.55 -18.48 6.81
N CYS A 179 14.43 -17.78 6.92
CA CYS A 179 14.06 -16.75 5.97
C CYS A 179 14.91 -15.48 6.20
N PRO A 180 15.73 -15.04 5.22
CA PRO A 180 16.50 -13.81 5.36
C PRO A 180 15.60 -12.59 5.53
N GLU A 181 16.01 -11.63 6.37
CA GLU A 181 15.23 -10.42 6.65
C GLU A 181 15.02 -9.55 5.41
N ASP A 182 15.96 -9.57 4.48
CA ASP A 182 15.96 -8.81 3.24
C ASP A 182 15.29 -9.53 2.06
N LEU A 183 14.84 -10.80 2.24
CA LEU A 183 14.30 -11.62 1.16
C LEU A 183 13.19 -10.90 0.37
N GLN A 184 12.23 -10.28 1.05
CA GLN A 184 11.12 -9.57 0.41
C GLN A 184 11.59 -8.40 -0.46
N LYS A 185 12.66 -7.72 -0.05
CA LYS A 185 13.28 -6.64 -0.84
C LYS A 185 13.94 -7.16 -2.12
N VAL A 186 14.55 -8.34 -2.03
CA VAL A 186 15.29 -8.93 -3.15
C VAL A 186 14.35 -9.45 -4.21
N ILE A 187 13.21 -10.06 -3.80
CA ILE A 187 12.24 -10.63 -4.74
C ILE A 187 11.18 -9.61 -5.20
N GLU A 188 11.20 -8.40 -4.65
CA GLU A 188 10.27 -7.34 -5.04
C GLU A 188 10.38 -7.03 -6.55
N GLY A 189 9.25 -7.11 -7.24
CA GLY A 189 9.17 -6.89 -8.69
C GLY A 189 9.54 -8.09 -9.56
N MET A 190 9.96 -9.21 -8.98
CA MET A 190 10.15 -10.45 -9.72
C MET A 190 8.80 -11.07 -10.08
N SER A 191 8.73 -11.67 -11.25
CA SER A 191 7.61 -12.54 -11.60
C SER A 191 7.63 -13.82 -10.77
N PHE A 192 6.49 -14.49 -10.67
CA PHE A 192 6.37 -15.78 -9.98
C PHE A 192 7.40 -16.83 -10.41
N SER A 193 7.76 -16.83 -11.71
CA SER A 193 8.78 -17.71 -12.26
C SER A 193 10.20 -17.30 -11.87
N GLU A 194 10.51 -16.02 -11.88
CA GLU A 194 11.82 -15.50 -11.46
C GLU A 194 12.05 -15.73 -9.98
N THR A 195 11.01 -15.52 -9.15
CA THR A 195 11.05 -15.83 -7.72
C THR A 195 11.35 -17.31 -7.49
N ALA A 196 10.69 -18.23 -8.22
CA ALA A 196 10.97 -19.67 -8.11
C ALA A 196 12.41 -20.03 -8.51
N ILE A 197 12.96 -19.40 -9.55
CA ILE A 197 14.36 -19.57 -9.96
C ILE A 197 15.29 -19.08 -8.84
N TYR A 198 15.04 -17.87 -8.34
CA TYR A 198 15.84 -17.28 -7.27
C TYR A 198 15.86 -18.19 -6.02
N PHE A 199 14.69 -18.67 -5.57
CA PHE A 199 14.61 -19.58 -4.42
C PHE A 199 15.39 -20.88 -4.67
N LYS A 200 15.24 -21.49 -5.84
CA LYS A 200 15.96 -22.71 -6.20
C LYS A 200 17.46 -22.53 -6.14
N GLU A 201 17.98 -21.45 -6.73
CA GLU A 201 19.41 -21.18 -6.79
C GLU A 201 19.97 -20.73 -5.44
N ARG A 202 19.31 -19.80 -4.77
CA ARG A 202 19.77 -19.20 -3.51
C ARG A 202 19.81 -20.20 -2.36
N PHE A 203 18.81 -21.09 -2.30
CA PHE A 203 18.66 -22.09 -1.25
C PHE A 203 18.97 -23.51 -1.71
N GLN A 204 19.52 -23.67 -2.91
CA GLN A 204 19.92 -24.98 -3.49
C GLN A 204 18.84 -26.06 -3.32
N LEU A 205 17.58 -25.69 -3.59
CA LEU A 205 16.44 -26.58 -3.38
C LEU A 205 16.50 -27.80 -4.34
N PRO A 206 16.34 -29.04 -3.83
CA PRO A 206 16.51 -30.27 -4.62
C PRO A 206 15.29 -30.60 -5.51
N MET A 207 14.43 -29.64 -5.83
CA MET A 207 13.20 -29.84 -6.59
C MET A 207 13.17 -29.05 -7.89
N THR A 208 12.20 -29.39 -8.76
CA THR A 208 11.97 -28.69 -10.02
C THR A 208 11.28 -27.34 -9.76
N LEU A 209 11.41 -26.41 -10.72
CA LEU A 209 10.73 -25.10 -10.64
C LEU A 209 9.20 -25.26 -10.55
N ASP A 210 8.65 -26.22 -11.29
CA ASP A 210 7.20 -26.48 -11.27
C ASP A 210 6.74 -27.03 -9.91
N ALA A 211 7.58 -27.83 -9.24
CA ALA A 211 7.29 -28.29 -7.88
C ALA A 211 7.32 -27.14 -6.86
N ILE A 212 8.27 -26.20 -6.98
CA ILE A 212 8.31 -25.01 -6.13
C ILE A 212 7.03 -24.19 -6.33
N LYS A 213 6.67 -23.89 -7.58
CA LYS A 213 5.47 -23.13 -7.92
C LYS A 213 4.18 -23.79 -7.40
N ALA A 214 4.07 -25.12 -7.52
CA ALA A 214 2.90 -25.85 -7.07
C ALA A 214 2.69 -25.87 -5.55
N ILE A 215 3.73 -25.59 -4.76
CA ILE A 215 3.64 -25.51 -3.30
C ILE A 215 3.11 -24.12 -2.86
N TRP A 216 3.33 -23.09 -3.68
CA TRP A 216 2.91 -21.72 -3.38
C TRP A 216 1.45 -21.42 -3.81
N ILE A 217 0.80 -22.30 -4.54
CA ILE A 217 -0.60 -22.23 -4.99
C ILE A 217 -1.50 -23.06 -4.06
#